data_236c4fe019da1982fa6465871ed06613
#
_entry.id   236c4fe019da1982fa6465871ed06613
#
_cell.length_a   1.000
_cell.length_b   1.000
_cell.length_c   1.000
_cell.angle_alpha   90.00
_cell.angle_beta   90.00
_cell.angle_gamma   90.00
#
_symmetry.space_group_name_H-M   'P 1'
#
loop_
_entity.id
_entity.type
_entity.pdbx_description
1 polymer ?
#
loop_
_entity_poly.entity_id
_entity_poly.type
_entity_poly.pdbx_seq_one_letter_code
_entity_poly.pdbx_strand_id
1 'polypeptide(L)'
;LKGMKLTCEAVIAKLGLNAVEKKEILTLVDGNKLIKDYIYPHKFIINGDGKSASIAAASILAKVSRDRYMEKLDAEFPQYNWKSNAGYLSEEHLAAIDKYGLTKYHRASFLQKHINKQLSLL
;
A
#
# COMPACT_ATOMS: atom_id res chain seq x y z
N LEU A 1 6.65 -4.27 1.66
CA LEU A 1 6.69 -5.07 2.90
C LEU A 1 6.89 -4.23 4.16
N LYS A 2 7.64 -3.10 4.12
CA LYS A 2 7.82 -2.21 5.29
C LYS A 2 6.47 -1.68 5.82
N GLY A 3 5.57 -1.25 4.95
CA GLY A 3 4.23 -0.78 5.34
C GLY A 3 3.41 -1.87 6.02
N MET A 4 3.45 -3.12 5.54
CA MET A 4 2.75 -4.25 6.16
C MET A 4 3.24 -4.49 7.58
N LYS A 5 4.57 -4.51 7.80
CA LYS A 5 5.16 -4.64 9.13
C LYS A 5 4.63 -3.59 10.10
N LEU A 6 4.71 -2.31 9.72
CA LEU A 6 4.25 -1.19 10.55
C LEU A 6 2.76 -1.28 10.87
N THR A 7 1.94 -1.66 9.89
CA THR A 7 0.49 -1.83 10.10
C THR A 7 0.19 -2.95 11.09
N CYS A 8 0.81 -4.13 10.92
CA CYS A 8 0.62 -5.26 11.83
C CYS A 8 1.07 -4.92 13.25
N GLU A 9 2.24 -4.30 13.41
CA GLU A 9 2.76 -3.87 14.71
C GLU A 9 1.83 -2.85 15.38
N ALA A 10 1.29 -1.89 14.62
CA ALA A 10 0.34 -0.91 15.14
C ALA A 10 -0.98 -1.54 15.59
N VAL A 11 -1.51 -2.52 14.86
CA VAL A 11 -2.70 -3.27 15.24
C VAL A 11 -2.46 -4.05 16.53
N ILE A 12 -1.36 -4.79 16.62
CA ILE A 12 -1.00 -5.57 17.81
C ILE A 12 -0.82 -4.66 19.03
N ALA A 13 -0.22 -3.48 18.85
CA ALA A 13 -0.09 -2.49 19.93
C ALA A 13 -1.45 -1.99 20.43
N LYS A 14 -2.40 -1.76 19.51
CA LYS A 14 -3.76 -1.30 19.86
C LYS A 14 -4.61 -2.36 20.57
N LEU A 15 -4.32 -3.65 20.40
CA LEU A 15 -5.03 -4.73 21.07
C LEU A 15 -4.74 -4.81 22.57
N GLY A 16 -3.70 -4.12 23.07
CA GLY A 16 -3.37 -4.07 24.50
C GLY A 16 -2.93 -5.41 25.08
N LEU A 17 -2.49 -6.35 24.25
CA LEU A 17 -2.17 -7.73 24.64
C LEU A 17 -0.87 -7.80 25.45
N ASN A 18 -0.82 -8.71 26.42
CA ASN A 18 0.38 -9.03 27.18
C ASN A 18 1.42 -9.82 26.34
N ALA A 19 2.60 -10.09 26.92
CA ALA A 19 3.69 -10.75 26.19
C ALA A 19 3.37 -12.21 25.79
N VAL A 20 2.54 -12.92 26.56
CA VAL A 20 2.12 -14.30 26.25
C VAL A 20 1.11 -14.28 25.11
N GLU A 21 0.08 -13.48 25.24
CA GLU A 21 -0.99 -13.34 24.22
C GLU A 21 -0.42 -12.90 22.86
N LYS A 22 0.60 -12.04 22.83
CA LYS A 22 1.29 -11.65 21.60
C LYS A 22 1.98 -12.81 20.88
N LYS A 23 2.39 -13.85 21.58
CA LYS A 23 2.98 -15.06 20.98
C LYS A 23 1.93 -15.99 20.38
N GLU A 24 0.68 -15.86 20.80
CA GLU A 24 -0.45 -16.66 20.29
C GLU A 24 -1.08 -16.03 19.03
N ILE A 25 -0.72 -14.79 18.68
CA ILE A 25 -1.17 -14.16 17.46
C ILE A 25 -0.49 -14.81 16.25
N LEU A 26 -1.28 -15.15 15.24
CA LEU A 26 -0.79 -15.52 13.92
C LEU A 26 -1.18 -14.47 12.90
N THR A 27 -0.19 -13.78 12.33
CA THR A 27 -0.40 -12.85 11.21
C THR A 27 -0.45 -13.62 9.90
N LEU A 28 -1.53 -13.47 9.14
CA LEU A 28 -1.67 -14.02 7.80
C LEU A 28 -1.36 -12.97 6.77
N VAL A 29 -0.50 -13.30 5.81
CA VAL A 29 -0.05 -12.40 4.75
C VAL A 29 -0.55 -12.93 3.40
N ASP A 30 -1.31 -12.12 2.67
CA ASP A 30 -1.67 -12.47 1.30
C ASP A 30 -0.46 -12.37 0.38
N GLY A 31 -0.25 -13.40 -0.43
CA GLY A 31 0.85 -13.46 -1.38
C GLY A 31 1.84 -14.60 -1.10
N ASN A 32 3.09 -14.43 -1.54
CA ASN A 32 4.12 -15.48 -1.53
C ASN A 32 5.38 -15.10 -0.75
N LYS A 33 5.34 -14.07 0.08
CA LYS A 33 6.51 -13.59 0.84
C LYS A 33 6.17 -13.34 2.30
N LEU A 34 7.11 -13.69 3.17
CA LEU A 34 7.07 -13.34 4.58
C LEU A 34 7.43 -11.86 4.80
N ILE A 35 6.99 -11.31 5.93
CA ILE A 35 7.37 -9.96 6.37
C ILE A 35 8.78 -10.01 6.94
N LYS A 36 9.72 -9.33 6.31
CA LYS A 36 11.11 -9.27 6.77
C LYS A 36 11.19 -8.53 8.13
N ASP A 37 12.02 -9.04 9.02
CA ASP A 37 12.30 -8.47 10.36
C ASP A 37 11.03 -8.26 11.21
N TYR A 38 10.03 -9.15 11.07
CA TYR A 38 8.81 -9.17 11.85
C TYR A 38 8.87 -10.24 12.93
N ILE A 39 8.69 -9.85 14.18
CA ILE A 39 8.98 -10.69 15.36
C ILE A 39 7.81 -11.60 15.78
N TYR A 40 6.62 -11.34 15.30
CA TYR A 40 5.45 -12.13 15.66
C TYR A 40 5.25 -13.31 14.70
N PRO A 41 4.60 -14.41 15.15
CA PRO A 41 4.27 -15.54 14.28
C PRO A 41 3.50 -15.08 13.04
N HIS A 42 3.96 -15.48 11.87
CA HIS A 42 3.30 -15.14 10.61
C HIS A 42 3.56 -16.17 9.52
N LYS A 43 2.64 -16.28 8.59
CA LYS A 43 2.77 -17.09 7.38
C LYS A 43 2.13 -16.42 6.18
N PHE A 44 2.63 -16.71 4.99
CA PHE A 44 2.00 -16.28 3.75
C PHE A 44 0.98 -17.31 3.25
N ILE A 45 -0.03 -16.85 2.53
CA ILE A 45 -1.04 -17.66 1.87
C ILE A 45 -1.24 -17.11 0.46
N ILE A 46 -0.93 -17.92 -0.54
CA ILE A 46 -1.14 -17.55 -1.94
C ILE A 46 -2.65 -17.54 -2.24
N ASN A 47 -3.14 -16.47 -2.84
CA ASN A 47 -4.58 -16.20 -3.04
C ASN A 47 -5.34 -16.29 -1.71
N GLY A 48 -4.82 -15.59 -0.71
CA GLY A 48 -5.29 -15.67 0.66
C GLY A 48 -6.69 -15.11 0.85
N ASP A 49 -7.09 -14.12 0.07
CA ASP A 49 -8.43 -13.53 0.05
C ASP A 49 -9.53 -14.54 -0.31
N GLY A 50 -9.22 -15.50 -1.19
CA GLY A 50 -10.12 -16.62 -1.51
C GLY A 50 -10.09 -17.79 -0.53
N LYS A 51 -9.14 -17.81 0.42
CA LYS A 51 -8.89 -18.94 1.33
C LYS A 51 -9.08 -18.63 2.80
N SER A 52 -9.05 -17.36 3.18
CA SER A 52 -9.13 -16.91 4.56
C SER A 52 -10.07 -15.70 4.68
N ALA A 53 -11.12 -15.86 5.46
CA ALA A 53 -12.06 -14.77 5.76
C ALA A 53 -11.38 -13.56 6.40
N SER A 54 -10.36 -13.77 7.24
CA SER A 54 -9.58 -12.69 7.85
C SER A 54 -8.80 -11.89 6.80
N ILE A 55 -8.18 -12.55 5.81
CA ILE A 55 -7.48 -11.88 4.71
C ILE A 55 -8.48 -11.15 3.82
N ALA A 56 -9.60 -11.79 3.47
CA ALA A 56 -10.65 -11.16 2.67
C ALA A 56 -11.18 -9.88 3.33
N ALA A 57 -11.50 -9.93 4.61
CA ALA A 57 -11.96 -8.77 5.37
C ALA A 57 -10.90 -7.65 5.41
N ALA A 58 -9.64 -7.98 5.67
CA ALA A 58 -8.53 -7.03 5.67
C ALA A 58 -8.33 -6.38 4.29
N SER A 59 -8.48 -7.14 3.21
CA SER A 59 -8.38 -6.65 1.83
C SER A 59 -9.47 -5.63 1.50
N ILE A 60 -10.71 -5.87 1.94
CA ILE A 60 -11.83 -4.93 1.77
C ILE A 60 -11.55 -3.64 2.53
N LEU A 61 -11.14 -3.73 3.80
CA LEU A 61 -10.82 -2.55 4.60
C LEU A 61 -9.67 -1.73 3.99
N ALA A 62 -8.62 -2.40 3.53
CA ALA A 62 -7.48 -1.75 2.90
C ALA A 62 -7.89 -1.03 1.62
N LYS A 63 -8.70 -1.67 0.77
CA LYS A 63 -9.21 -1.08 -0.47
C LYS A 63 -10.06 0.16 -0.20
N VAL A 64 -11.08 0.05 0.64
CA VAL A 64 -11.97 1.18 0.96
C VAL A 64 -11.20 2.34 1.59
N SER A 65 -10.26 2.06 2.48
CA SER A 65 -9.41 3.08 3.10
C SER A 65 -8.54 3.80 2.06
N ARG A 66 -7.98 3.05 1.10
CA ARG A 66 -7.20 3.61 0.00
C ARG A 66 -8.05 4.46 -0.91
N ASP A 67 -9.21 3.98 -1.33
CA ASP A 67 -10.12 4.70 -2.22
C ASP A 67 -10.52 6.06 -1.60
N ARG A 68 -10.92 6.06 -0.32
CA ARG A 68 -11.23 7.30 0.43
C ARG A 68 -10.03 8.25 0.55
N TYR A 69 -8.85 7.71 0.71
CA TYR A 69 -7.62 8.52 0.76
C TYR A 69 -7.32 9.15 -0.61
N MET A 70 -7.49 8.40 -1.70
CA MET A 70 -7.30 8.91 -3.05
C MET A 70 -8.34 9.97 -3.42
N GLU A 71 -9.60 9.83 -2.97
CA GLU A 71 -10.63 10.88 -3.14
C GLU A 71 -10.25 12.19 -2.44
N LYS A 72 -9.69 12.12 -1.22
CA LYS A 72 -9.19 13.30 -0.52
C LYS A 72 -8.03 13.97 -1.24
N LEU A 73 -7.08 13.17 -1.75
CA LEU A 73 -5.96 13.69 -2.53
C LEU A 73 -6.42 14.29 -3.85
N ASP A 74 -7.41 13.71 -4.50
CA ASP A 74 -8.00 14.22 -5.73
C ASP A 74 -8.66 15.59 -5.52
N ALA A 75 -9.34 15.79 -4.39
CA ALA A 75 -9.92 17.08 -4.02
C ALA A 75 -8.84 18.17 -3.78
N GLU A 76 -7.68 17.79 -3.22
CA GLU A 76 -6.54 18.69 -2.98
C GLU A 76 -5.73 18.95 -4.27
N PHE A 77 -5.61 17.94 -5.13
CA PHE A 77 -4.78 17.96 -6.34
C PHE A 77 -5.54 17.39 -7.55
N PRO A 78 -6.61 18.04 -8.02
CA PRO A 78 -7.50 17.50 -9.06
C PRO A 78 -6.80 17.26 -10.41
N GLN A 79 -5.68 17.94 -10.68
CA GLN A 79 -4.91 17.81 -11.91
C GLN A 79 -4.30 16.43 -12.13
N TYR A 80 -4.19 15.58 -11.08
CA TYR A 80 -3.60 14.24 -11.19
C TYR A 80 -4.63 13.13 -11.33
N ASN A 81 -5.94 13.43 -11.22
CA ASN A 81 -7.04 12.48 -11.36
C ASN A 81 -6.88 11.21 -10.49
N TRP A 82 -6.44 11.39 -9.24
CA TRP A 82 -6.14 10.27 -8.33
C TRP A 82 -7.35 9.45 -7.95
N LYS A 83 -8.53 10.03 -7.96
CA LYS A 83 -9.80 9.32 -7.75
C LYS A 83 -10.01 8.23 -8.82
N SER A 84 -9.67 8.51 -10.07
CA SER A 84 -9.84 7.57 -11.18
C SER A 84 -8.68 6.58 -11.27
N ASN A 85 -7.44 7.07 -11.23
CA ASN A 85 -6.26 6.23 -11.45
C ASN A 85 -5.73 5.55 -10.17
N ALA A 86 -6.30 5.84 -8.99
CA ALA A 86 -5.91 5.30 -7.69
C ALA A 86 -4.39 5.38 -7.41
N GLY A 87 -3.70 6.37 -7.99
CA GLY A 87 -2.27 6.57 -7.89
C GLY A 87 -1.43 5.64 -8.76
N TYR A 88 -2.05 4.92 -9.70
CA TYR A 88 -1.32 4.20 -10.75
C TYR A 88 -0.83 5.17 -11.82
N LEU A 89 0.30 4.82 -12.46
CA LEU A 89 0.91 5.62 -13.51
C LEU A 89 0.24 5.37 -14.87
N SER A 90 -1.01 5.83 -15.02
CA SER A 90 -1.67 5.92 -16.32
C SER A 90 -0.99 6.99 -17.19
N GLU A 91 -1.22 6.96 -18.50
CA GLU A 91 -0.69 7.98 -19.41
C GLU A 91 -1.12 9.40 -19.01
N GLU A 92 -2.39 9.55 -18.62
CA GLU A 92 -2.93 10.83 -18.11
C GLU A 92 -2.21 11.31 -16.85
N HIS A 93 -1.93 10.38 -15.91
CA HIS A 93 -1.20 10.71 -14.68
C HIS A 93 0.25 11.10 -14.96
N LEU A 94 0.90 10.42 -15.88
CA LEU A 94 2.26 10.77 -16.33
C LEU A 94 2.29 12.15 -17.01
N ALA A 95 1.34 12.43 -17.90
CA ALA A 95 1.20 13.74 -18.55
C ALA A 95 0.94 14.87 -17.54
N ALA A 96 0.14 14.59 -16.50
CA ALA A 96 -0.07 15.54 -15.41
C ALA A 96 1.21 15.79 -14.59
N ILE A 97 2.00 14.74 -14.31
CA ILE A 97 3.29 14.88 -13.65
C ILE A 97 4.25 15.73 -14.48
N ASP A 98 4.32 15.50 -15.80
CA ASP A 98 5.18 16.25 -16.71
C ASP A 98 4.79 17.74 -16.76
N LYS A 99 3.49 18.04 -16.66
CA LYS A 99 2.96 19.41 -16.71
C LYS A 99 3.03 20.14 -15.38
N TYR A 100 2.71 19.49 -14.28
CA TYR A 100 2.52 20.13 -12.95
C TYR A 100 3.59 19.75 -11.94
N GLY A 101 4.50 18.83 -12.29
CA GLY A 101 5.56 18.35 -11.39
C GLY A 101 5.08 17.29 -10.40
N LEU A 102 5.92 17.01 -9.43
CA LEU A 102 5.66 16.03 -8.36
C LEU A 102 5.16 16.70 -7.11
N THR A 103 4.28 16.02 -6.39
CA THR A 103 3.90 16.38 -5.01
C THR A 103 4.60 15.47 -4.02
N LYS A 104 4.54 15.80 -2.73
CA LYS A 104 5.03 14.95 -1.62
C LYS A 104 4.37 13.57 -1.54
N TYR A 105 3.24 13.37 -2.21
CA TYR A 105 2.50 12.11 -2.23
C TYR A 105 2.93 11.16 -3.35
N HIS A 106 3.68 11.65 -4.33
CA HIS A 106 4.25 10.81 -5.37
C HIS A 106 5.41 9.98 -4.83
N ARG A 107 5.43 8.70 -5.19
CA ARG A 107 6.51 7.79 -4.80
C ARG A 107 7.60 7.78 -5.88
N ALA A 108 8.73 8.43 -5.63
CA ALA A 108 9.84 8.53 -6.57
C ALA A 108 10.30 7.19 -7.14
N SER A 109 10.27 6.10 -6.33
CA SER A 109 10.66 4.77 -6.78
C SER A 109 9.78 4.19 -7.90
N PHE A 110 8.52 4.63 -8.03
CA PHE A 110 7.63 4.22 -9.10
C PHE A 110 7.87 5.01 -10.39
N LEU A 111 8.38 6.22 -10.25
CA LEU A 111 8.62 7.14 -11.35
C LEU A 111 10.01 6.98 -11.99
N GLN A 112 10.91 6.24 -11.35
CA GLN A 112 12.30 6.12 -11.81
C GLN A 112 12.41 5.69 -13.28
N LYS A 113 11.56 4.75 -13.71
CA LYS A 113 11.54 4.30 -15.12
C LYS A 113 11.09 5.40 -16.09
N HIS A 114 10.11 6.21 -15.68
CA HIS A 114 9.60 7.32 -16.49
C HIS A 114 10.65 8.44 -16.60
N ILE A 115 11.26 8.83 -15.48
CA ILE A 115 12.33 9.83 -15.43
C ILE A 115 13.53 9.39 -16.28
N ASN A 116 13.97 8.14 -16.14
CA ASN A 116 15.09 7.61 -16.91
C ASN A 116 14.77 7.58 -18.42
N LYS A 117 13.53 7.31 -18.82
CA LYS A 117 13.10 7.35 -20.21
C LYS A 117 13.18 8.77 -20.77
N GLN A 118 12.74 9.78 -20.02
CA GLN A 118 12.85 11.19 -20.46
C GLN A 118 14.30 11.62 -20.62
N LEU A 119 15.17 11.26 -19.66
CA LEU A 119 16.61 11.57 -19.73
C LEU A 119 17.30 10.89 -20.90
N SER A 120 16.83 9.74 -21.36
CA SER A 120 17.39 9.04 -22.53
C SER A 120 16.94 9.61 -23.88
N LEU A 121 15.96 10.51 -23.89
CA LEU A 121 15.47 11.20 -25.09
C LEU A 121 16.10 12.60 -25.29
N LEU A 122 16.89 13.06 -24.32
CA LEU A 122 17.68 14.28 -24.37
C LEU A 122 19.12 13.99 -24.82
#